data_37df13f20181ee388cc9c4480862ed09
#
_entry.id   37df13f20181ee388cc9c4480862ed09
#
_cell.length_a   1.000
_cell.length_b   1.000
_cell.length_c   1.000
_cell.angle_alpha   90.00
_cell.angle_beta   90.00
_cell.angle_gamma   90.00
#
_symmetry.space_group_name_H-M   'P 1'
#
loop_
_entity.id
_entity.type
_entity.pdbx_description
1 polymer ?
#
loop_
_entity_poly.entity_id
_entity_poly.type
_entity_poly.pdbx_seq_one_letter_code
_entity_poly.pdbx_strand_id
1 'polypeptide(L)'
;MNKESRITEQSSLYEHLEEMSIEELTAHINTENKKVALAIEDALPAINQLISAIEQQVKNGGRLFYVGCGTGGRLATLDTIEVQNTYGIDGTQIQAIFPGGIGCLTQTKESREDDLEDGWKQLQDKGLSNKDFVLGFSASGTTPFVLSILKHCKAEGIPTGCIVNNPHSPIAQQADYPVEVITGPEFVIDELGIHHLVAFHSALAYL
;
A
#
# COMPACT_ATOMS: atom_id res chain seq x y z
N MET A 1 -1.77 15.17 -10.13
CA MET A 1 -3.13 15.10 -9.56
C MET A 1 -3.23 16.20 -8.51
N ASN A 2 -4.18 17.14 -8.62
CA ASN A 2 -4.36 18.18 -7.62
C ASN A 2 -4.90 17.56 -6.32
N LYS A 3 -4.59 18.17 -5.16
CA LYS A 3 -5.05 17.70 -3.84
C LYS A 3 -6.58 17.56 -3.80
N GLU A 4 -7.31 18.50 -4.40
CA GLU A 4 -8.79 18.51 -4.50
C GLU A 4 -9.37 17.36 -5.34
N SER A 5 -8.58 16.69 -6.19
CA SER A 5 -9.06 15.58 -7.02
C SER A 5 -8.83 14.20 -6.38
N ARG A 6 -8.23 14.13 -5.20
CA ARG A 6 -8.01 12.88 -4.48
C ARG A 6 -9.19 12.59 -3.58
N ILE A 7 -9.80 11.44 -3.76
CA ILE A 7 -10.95 10.99 -2.95
C ILE A 7 -10.55 10.87 -1.48
N THR A 8 -9.34 10.39 -1.21
CA THR A 8 -8.79 10.25 0.15
C THR A 8 -8.59 11.56 0.89
N GLU A 9 -8.52 12.69 0.17
CA GLU A 9 -8.30 14.04 0.72
C GLU A 9 -9.61 14.87 0.75
N GLN A 10 -10.74 14.28 0.31
CA GLN A 10 -12.03 14.93 0.35
C GLN A 10 -12.54 15.03 1.79
N SER A 11 -13.40 16.01 2.03
CA SER A 11 -14.04 16.19 3.34
C SER A 11 -14.76 14.92 3.79
N SER A 12 -14.72 14.63 5.09
CA SER A 12 -15.48 13.54 5.70
C SER A 12 -16.97 13.68 5.35
N LEU A 13 -17.66 12.55 5.25
CA LEU A 13 -19.11 12.51 5.11
C LEU A 13 -19.84 12.80 6.44
N TYR A 14 -19.09 12.94 7.51
CA TYR A 14 -19.59 13.13 8.87
C TYR A 14 -19.08 14.47 9.42
N GLU A 15 -19.98 15.27 9.92
CA GLU A 15 -19.70 16.56 10.54
C GLU A 15 -19.93 16.48 12.05
N HIS A 16 -19.29 17.34 12.82
CA HIS A 16 -19.47 17.46 14.27
C HIS A 16 -19.21 16.16 15.05
N LEU A 17 -18.13 15.44 14.69
CA LEU A 17 -17.74 14.19 15.35
C LEU A 17 -17.57 14.36 16.86
N GLU A 18 -17.11 15.54 17.30
CA GLU A 18 -16.91 15.91 18.71
C GLU A 18 -18.22 15.99 19.51
N GLU A 19 -19.37 16.13 18.84
CA GLU A 19 -20.70 16.19 19.46
C GLU A 19 -21.41 14.83 19.47
N MET A 20 -20.87 13.84 18.74
CA MET A 20 -21.48 12.51 18.63
C MET A 20 -21.27 11.67 19.88
N SER A 21 -22.27 10.87 20.24
CA SER A 21 -22.13 9.83 21.25
C SER A 21 -21.17 8.72 20.79
N ILE A 22 -20.66 7.93 21.73
CA ILE A 22 -19.81 6.76 21.43
C ILE A 22 -20.57 5.79 20.51
N GLU A 23 -21.86 5.57 20.77
CA GLU A 23 -22.72 4.68 19.99
C GLU A 23 -22.85 5.16 18.52
N GLU A 24 -23.02 6.45 18.30
CA GLU A 24 -23.08 7.05 16.96
C GLU A 24 -21.76 6.91 16.25
N LEU A 25 -20.63 7.27 16.90
CA LEU A 25 -19.29 7.15 16.31
C LEU A 25 -18.99 5.69 15.89
N THR A 26 -19.24 4.74 16.77
CA THR A 26 -18.96 3.32 16.47
C THR A 26 -19.86 2.76 15.37
N ALA A 27 -21.14 3.18 15.32
CA ALA A 27 -22.06 2.79 14.26
C ALA A 27 -21.64 3.37 12.89
N HIS A 28 -21.20 4.62 12.86
CA HIS A 28 -20.71 5.27 11.63
C HIS A 28 -19.41 4.65 11.15
N ILE A 29 -18.42 4.45 12.02
CA ILE A 29 -17.17 3.75 11.68
C ILE A 29 -17.47 2.36 11.10
N ASN A 30 -18.37 1.58 11.74
CA ASN A 30 -18.74 0.28 11.25
C ASN A 30 -19.47 0.32 9.89
N THR A 31 -20.23 1.39 9.64
CA THR A 31 -20.88 1.60 8.34
C THR A 31 -19.86 1.84 7.24
N GLU A 32 -18.84 2.67 7.50
CA GLU A 32 -17.75 2.90 6.55
C GLU A 32 -16.91 1.63 6.33
N ASN A 33 -16.59 0.89 7.39
CA ASN A 33 -15.83 -0.37 7.26
C ASN A 33 -16.54 -1.39 6.35
N LYS A 34 -17.87 -1.43 6.34
CA LYS A 34 -18.62 -2.32 5.42
C LYS A 34 -18.42 -1.97 3.95
N LYS A 35 -18.20 -0.69 3.63
CA LYS A 35 -17.95 -0.25 2.25
C LYS A 35 -16.60 -0.77 1.72
N VAL A 36 -15.62 -1.00 2.61
CA VAL A 36 -14.31 -1.53 2.21
C VAL A 36 -14.45 -2.90 1.57
N ALA A 37 -15.28 -3.79 2.12
CA ALA A 37 -15.49 -5.11 1.55
C ALA A 37 -16.08 -5.05 0.14
N LEU A 38 -17.00 -4.12 -0.12
CA LEU A 38 -17.57 -3.90 -1.45
C LEU A 38 -16.53 -3.32 -2.42
N ALA A 39 -15.71 -2.37 -1.97
CA ALA A 39 -14.64 -1.82 -2.79
C ALA A 39 -13.58 -2.88 -3.17
N ILE A 40 -13.30 -3.82 -2.26
CA ILE A 40 -12.45 -4.97 -2.57
C ILE A 40 -13.12 -5.89 -3.59
N GLU A 41 -14.43 -6.18 -3.45
CA GLU A 41 -15.18 -7.01 -4.41
C GLU A 41 -15.07 -6.43 -5.83
N ASP A 42 -15.25 -5.12 -5.98
CA ASP A 42 -15.10 -4.42 -7.26
C ASP A 42 -13.65 -4.51 -7.80
N ALA A 43 -12.65 -4.54 -6.94
CA ALA A 43 -11.24 -4.62 -7.29
C ALA A 43 -10.74 -6.06 -7.56
N LEU A 44 -11.52 -7.12 -7.25
CA LEU A 44 -11.10 -8.51 -7.38
C LEU A 44 -10.49 -8.88 -8.75
N PRO A 45 -11.01 -8.40 -9.90
CA PRO A 45 -10.37 -8.71 -11.17
C PRO A 45 -8.92 -8.22 -11.28
N ALA A 46 -8.63 -7.02 -10.76
CA ALA A 46 -7.27 -6.46 -10.73
C ALA A 46 -6.39 -7.18 -9.70
N ILE A 47 -6.95 -7.50 -8.53
CA ILE A 47 -6.27 -8.28 -7.48
C ILE A 47 -5.84 -9.64 -8.04
N ASN A 48 -6.72 -10.36 -8.75
CA ASN A 48 -6.41 -11.66 -9.35
C ASN A 48 -5.28 -11.57 -10.38
N GLN A 49 -5.24 -10.51 -11.18
CA GLN A 49 -4.15 -10.29 -12.14
C GLN A 49 -2.82 -10.03 -11.42
N LEU A 50 -2.84 -9.19 -10.38
CA LEU A 50 -1.67 -8.91 -9.55
C LEU A 50 -1.13 -10.19 -8.90
N ILE A 51 -1.98 -10.98 -8.25
CA ILE A 51 -1.60 -12.25 -7.61
C ILE A 51 -0.99 -13.20 -8.62
N SER A 52 -1.62 -13.36 -9.79
CA SER A 52 -1.10 -14.25 -10.84
C SER A 52 0.28 -13.83 -11.33
N ALA A 53 0.54 -12.53 -11.45
CA ALA A 53 1.85 -12.01 -11.83
C ALA A 53 2.90 -12.25 -10.75
N ILE A 54 2.57 -12.01 -9.47
CA ILE A 54 3.45 -12.30 -8.33
C ILE A 54 3.77 -13.79 -8.27
N GLU A 55 2.74 -14.63 -8.33
CA GLU A 55 2.89 -16.10 -8.30
C GLU A 55 3.84 -16.58 -9.39
N GLN A 56 3.70 -16.06 -10.61
CA GLN A 56 4.57 -16.42 -11.72
C GLN A 56 6.03 -16.07 -11.44
N GLN A 57 6.31 -14.89 -10.90
CA GLN A 57 7.68 -14.48 -10.56
C GLN A 57 8.28 -15.33 -9.45
N VAL A 58 7.51 -15.56 -8.37
CA VAL A 58 7.97 -16.38 -7.24
C VAL A 58 8.22 -17.84 -7.67
N LYS A 59 7.34 -18.44 -8.48
CA LYS A 59 7.54 -19.79 -9.05
C LYS A 59 8.79 -19.90 -9.92
N ASN A 60 9.20 -18.81 -10.56
CA ASN A 60 10.41 -18.74 -11.35
C ASN A 60 11.69 -18.44 -10.52
N GLY A 61 11.57 -18.47 -9.19
CA GLY A 61 12.68 -18.26 -8.24
C GLY A 61 12.97 -16.79 -7.94
N GLY A 62 12.05 -15.88 -8.27
CA GLY A 62 12.10 -14.48 -7.87
C GLY A 62 11.57 -14.26 -6.45
N ARG A 63 11.72 -13.03 -5.96
CA ARG A 63 11.30 -12.57 -4.63
C ARG A 63 10.25 -11.48 -4.76
N LEU A 64 9.47 -11.29 -3.70
CA LEU A 64 8.50 -10.20 -3.60
C LEU A 64 9.04 -9.13 -2.66
N PHE A 65 9.05 -7.89 -3.12
CA PHE A 65 9.40 -6.72 -2.32
C PHE A 65 8.19 -5.83 -2.14
N TYR A 66 7.76 -5.65 -0.89
CA TYR A 66 6.76 -4.67 -0.52
C TYR A 66 7.43 -3.31 -0.30
N VAL A 67 6.87 -2.26 -0.84
CA VAL A 67 7.38 -0.90 -0.74
C VAL A 67 6.28 0.03 -0.25
N GLY A 68 6.51 0.73 0.84
CA GLY A 68 5.52 1.65 1.39
C GLY A 68 6.07 2.59 2.44
N CYS A 69 5.33 3.68 2.68
CA CYS A 69 5.61 4.64 3.74
C CYS A 69 4.48 4.65 4.76
N GLY A 70 4.71 5.30 5.91
CA GLY A 70 3.67 5.52 6.90
C GLY A 70 2.97 4.24 7.32
N THR A 71 1.65 4.30 7.43
CA THR A 71 0.81 3.17 7.85
C THR A 71 0.81 2.03 6.83
N GLY A 72 0.72 2.32 5.53
CA GLY A 72 0.76 1.30 4.48
C GLY A 72 2.07 0.49 4.50
N GLY A 73 3.21 1.17 4.65
CA GLY A 73 4.50 0.50 4.77
C GLY A 73 4.66 -0.32 6.06
N ARG A 74 4.06 0.11 7.17
CA ARG A 74 4.04 -0.65 8.43
C ARG A 74 3.23 -1.92 8.32
N LEU A 75 2.05 -1.85 7.68
CA LEU A 75 1.22 -3.03 7.42
C LEU A 75 1.92 -4.02 6.50
N ALA A 76 2.50 -3.54 5.41
CA ALA A 76 3.28 -4.36 4.50
C ALA A 76 4.44 -5.06 5.23
N THR A 77 5.12 -4.38 6.15
CA THR A 77 6.18 -4.99 6.95
C THR A 77 5.63 -6.03 7.92
N LEU A 78 4.51 -5.75 8.58
CA LEU A 78 3.85 -6.72 9.47
C LEU A 78 3.49 -7.99 8.70
N ASP A 79 2.92 -7.86 7.51
CA ASP A 79 2.58 -8.99 6.66
C ASP A 79 3.80 -9.86 6.33
N THR A 80 4.95 -9.26 5.99
CA THR A 80 6.18 -10.04 5.72
C THR A 80 6.63 -10.87 6.92
N ILE A 81 6.34 -10.45 8.14
CA ILE A 81 6.66 -11.19 9.38
C ILE A 81 5.65 -12.33 9.59
N GLU A 82 4.36 -12.04 9.42
CA GLU A 82 3.29 -13.03 9.64
C GLU A 82 3.33 -14.17 8.62
N VAL A 83 3.62 -13.88 7.36
CA VAL A 83 3.74 -14.89 6.29
C VAL A 83 4.85 -15.90 6.59
N GLN A 84 5.98 -15.44 7.15
CA GLN A 84 7.06 -16.33 7.57
C GLN A 84 6.61 -17.31 8.68
N ASN A 85 5.89 -16.78 9.68
CA ASN A 85 5.41 -17.56 10.81
C ASN A 85 4.29 -18.54 10.42
N THR A 86 3.37 -18.07 9.57
CA THR A 86 2.15 -18.82 9.23
C THR A 86 2.43 -19.92 8.18
N TYR A 87 3.26 -19.62 7.19
CA TYR A 87 3.50 -20.50 6.05
C TYR A 87 4.91 -21.09 5.99
N GLY A 88 5.79 -20.73 6.93
CA GLY A 88 7.18 -21.22 6.96
C GLY A 88 8.03 -20.74 5.78
N ILE A 89 7.69 -19.61 5.18
CA ILE A 89 8.40 -19.02 4.06
C ILE A 89 9.72 -18.43 4.56
N ASP A 90 10.80 -18.63 3.80
CA ASP A 90 12.08 -17.99 4.10
C ASP A 90 11.94 -16.46 4.03
N GLY A 91 12.42 -15.76 5.07
CA GLY A 91 12.32 -14.30 5.18
C GLY A 91 13.06 -13.52 4.09
N THR A 92 13.79 -14.20 3.22
CA THR A 92 14.39 -13.59 2.02
C THR A 92 13.46 -13.57 0.82
N GLN A 93 12.39 -14.38 0.82
CA GLN A 93 11.45 -14.49 -0.30
C GLN A 93 10.47 -13.33 -0.37
N ILE A 94 9.97 -12.85 0.79
CA ILE A 94 9.09 -11.69 0.87
C ILE A 94 9.71 -10.69 1.85
N GLN A 95 10.00 -9.49 1.39
CA GLN A 95 10.73 -8.48 2.14
C GLN A 95 10.05 -7.13 2.04
N ALA A 96 10.11 -6.33 3.10
CA ALA A 96 9.61 -4.95 3.09
C ALA A 96 10.75 -3.94 2.93
N ILE A 97 10.46 -2.86 2.20
CA ILE A 97 11.28 -1.67 2.03
C ILE A 97 10.53 -0.48 2.63
N PHE A 98 11.15 0.16 3.60
CA PHE A 98 10.56 1.26 4.35
C PHE A 98 11.54 2.43 4.42
N PRO A 99 11.09 3.70 4.37
CA PRO A 99 11.97 4.86 4.46
C PRO A 99 12.87 4.83 5.69
N GLY A 100 14.19 4.84 5.48
CA GLY A 100 15.19 4.70 6.54
C GLY A 100 15.35 3.29 7.08
N GLY A 101 14.75 2.29 6.44
CA GLY A 101 14.83 0.87 6.81
C GLY A 101 13.91 0.47 7.97
N ILE A 102 13.88 -0.83 8.26
CA ILE A 102 12.99 -1.46 9.27
C ILE A 102 13.16 -0.83 10.67
N GLY A 103 14.35 -0.37 11.04
CA GLY A 103 14.59 0.32 12.31
C GLY A 103 13.80 1.61 12.52
N CYS A 104 13.22 2.17 11.45
CA CYS A 104 12.39 3.38 11.49
C CYS A 104 10.89 3.11 11.62
N LEU A 105 10.46 1.86 11.69
CA LEU A 105 9.03 1.49 11.79
C LEU A 105 8.32 2.07 13.01
N THR A 106 9.04 2.19 14.13
CA THR A 106 8.51 2.70 15.40
C THR A 106 8.71 4.21 15.58
N GLN A 107 9.37 4.87 14.63
CA GLN A 107 9.65 6.31 14.67
C GLN A 107 9.04 6.97 13.44
N THR A 108 8.12 7.92 13.66
CA THR A 108 7.61 8.77 12.58
C THR A 108 8.69 9.79 12.20
N LYS A 109 9.33 9.59 11.07
CA LYS A 109 10.22 10.55 10.43
C LYS A 109 9.66 10.87 9.05
N GLU A 110 8.64 11.71 9.01
CA GLU A 110 7.92 12.12 7.80
C GLU A 110 8.87 12.67 6.72
N SER A 111 9.93 13.38 7.12
CA SER A 111 10.94 13.90 6.19
C SER A 111 11.64 12.84 5.32
N ARG A 112 11.50 11.55 5.60
CA ARG A 112 12.07 10.47 4.80
C ARG A 112 11.14 9.93 3.71
N GLU A 113 9.86 10.29 3.75
CA GLU A 113 8.92 9.93 2.68
C GLU A 113 9.23 10.64 1.36
N ASP A 114 9.96 11.75 1.43
CA ASP A 114 10.42 12.54 0.29
C ASP A 114 11.81 12.11 -0.22
N ASP A 115 12.48 11.16 0.44
CA ASP A 115 13.77 10.64 -0.01
C ASP A 115 13.58 9.71 -1.21
N LEU A 116 13.91 10.21 -2.39
CA LEU A 116 13.68 9.53 -3.67
C LEU A 116 14.69 8.40 -3.94
N GLU A 117 15.83 8.39 -3.25
CA GLU A 117 16.95 7.49 -3.53
C GLU A 117 17.07 6.36 -2.51
N ASP A 118 16.65 6.59 -1.25
CA ASP A 118 16.85 5.63 -0.16
C ASP A 118 16.23 4.26 -0.47
N GLY A 119 14.98 4.25 -0.94
CA GLY A 119 14.27 2.99 -1.23
C GLY A 119 14.89 2.21 -2.39
N TRP A 120 15.31 2.91 -3.44
CA TRP A 120 15.98 2.29 -4.57
C TRP A 120 17.32 1.70 -4.15
N LYS A 121 18.11 2.41 -3.34
CA LYS A 121 19.36 1.91 -2.78
C LYS A 121 19.14 0.67 -1.91
N GLN A 122 18.12 0.66 -1.05
CA GLN A 122 17.81 -0.53 -0.23
C GLN A 122 17.52 -1.75 -1.10
N LEU A 123 16.80 -1.60 -2.23
CA LEU A 123 16.53 -2.68 -3.18
C LEU A 123 17.80 -3.15 -3.89
N GLN A 124 18.66 -2.22 -4.31
CA GLN A 124 19.96 -2.56 -4.91
C GLN A 124 20.86 -3.32 -3.94
N ASP A 125 20.93 -2.87 -2.69
CA ASP A 125 21.72 -3.55 -1.64
C ASP A 125 21.22 -4.99 -1.36
N LYS A 126 19.94 -5.27 -1.64
CA LYS A 126 19.33 -6.61 -1.58
C LYS A 126 19.49 -7.40 -2.88
N GLY A 127 20.18 -6.85 -3.87
CA GLY A 127 20.40 -7.48 -5.16
C GLY A 127 19.12 -7.69 -5.98
N LEU A 128 18.25 -6.66 -6.02
CA LEU A 128 17.03 -6.66 -6.84
C LEU A 128 17.36 -6.97 -8.31
N SER A 129 16.53 -7.75 -8.95
CA SER A 129 16.69 -8.18 -10.34
C SER A 129 15.34 -8.24 -11.07
N ASN A 130 15.38 -8.44 -12.39
CA ASN A 130 14.17 -8.60 -13.22
C ASN A 130 13.40 -9.93 -12.97
N LYS A 131 13.91 -10.81 -12.12
CA LYS A 131 13.19 -11.99 -11.64
C LYS A 131 12.27 -11.69 -10.46
N ASP A 132 12.54 -10.59 -9.76
CA ASP A 132 11.79 -10.20 -8.57
C ASP A 132 10.52 -9.43 -8.96
N PHE A 133 9.63 -9.23 -8.01
CA PHE A 133 8.42 -8.40 -8.15
C PHE A 133 8.42 -7.32 -7.08
N VAL A 134 8.05 -6.08 -7.44
CA VAL A 134 7.94 -4.96 -6.50
C VAL A 134 6.49 -4.50 -6.41
N LEU A 135 5.93 -4.52 -5.19
CA LEU A 135 4.55 -4.11 -4.90
C LEU A 135 4.53 -2.86 -4.02
N GLY A 136 4.03 -1.77 -4.57
CA GLY A 136 3.92 -0.48 -3.91
C GLY A 136 2.60 -0.28 -3.16
N PHE A 137 2.65 0.26 -1.94
CA PHE A 137 1.48 0.62 -1.13
C PHE A 137 1.43 2.12 -0.91
N SER A 138 0.34 2.78 -1.32
CA SER A 138 0.13 4.20 -1.11
C SER A 138 -1.35 4.56 -1.18
N ALA A 139 -1.96 4.96 -0.07
CA ALA A 139 -3.37 5.38 -0.06
C ALA A 139 -3.62 6.52 -1.04
N SER A 140 -2.83 7.58 -0.96
CA SER A 140 -2.94 8.73 -1.87
C SER A 140 -2.59 8.40 -3.32
N GLY A 141 -1.77 7.37 -3.55
CA GLY A 141 -1.20 7.03 -4.85
C GLY A 141 -0.18 8.05 -5.37
N THR A 142 0.34 8.91 -4.49
CA THR A 142 1.26 10.01 -4.86
C THR A 142 2.55 10.01 -4.05
N THR A 143 2.73 9.11 -3.08
CA THR A 143 3.88 9.05 -2.19
C THR A 143 5.19 9.04 -2.98
N PRO A 144 6.07 10.06 -2.83
CA PRO A 144 7.27 10.22 -3.66
C PRO A 144 8.21 9.02 -3.59
N PHE A 145 8.44 8.49 -2.40
CA PHE A 145 9.25 7.30 -2.15
C PHE A 145 8.79 6.09 -3.00
N VAL A 146 7.51 5.75 -2.96
CA VAL A 146 6.95 4.62 -3.72
C VAL A 146 7.01 4.89 -5.22
N LEU A 147 6.61 6.10 -5.64
CA LEU A 147 6.60 6.48 -7.05
C LEU A 147 8.00 6.44 -7.68
N SER A 148 9.02 6.91 -6.95
CA SER A 148 10.41 6.87 -7.41
C SER A 148 10.87 5.43 -7.64
N ILE A 149 10.63 4.54 -6.68
CA ILE A 149 11.00 3.13 -6.80
C ILE A 149 10.34 2.47 -8.01
N LEU A 150 9.03 2.65 -8.21
CA LEU A 150 8.34 2.04 -9.36
C LEU A 150 8.86 2.59 -10.71
N LYS A 151 9.26 3.86 -10.76
CA LYS A 151 9.92 4.42 -11.97
C LYS A 151 11.27 3.75 -12.25
N HIS A 152 12.09 3.53 -11.23
CA HIS A 152 13.35 2.81 -11.39
C HIS A 152 13.11 1.35 -11.82
N CYS A 153 12.17 0.65 -11.19
CA CYS A 153 11.79 -0.71 -11.58
C CYS A 153 11.40 -0.80 -13.06
N LYS A 154 10.58 0.13 -13.52
CA LYS A 154 10.15 0.18 -14.93
C LYS A 154 11.32 0.42 -15.88
N ALA A 155 12.27 1.28 -15.51
CA ALA A 155 13.46 1.53 -16.33
C ALA A 155 14.38 0.30 -16.44
N GLU A 156 14.42 -0.53 -15.37
CA GLU A 156 15.22 -1.76 -15.30
C GLU A 156 14.45 -3.02 -15.75
N GLY A 157 13.19 -2.88 -16.21
CA GLY A 157 12.37 -3.99 -16.66
C GLY A 157 11.97 -4.96 -15.54
N ILE A 158 11.84 -4.46 -14.32
CA ILE A 158 11.40 -5.20 -13.14
C ILE A 158 9.88 -5.07 -13.04
N PRO A 159 9.11 -6.17 -12.99
CA PRO A 159 7.65 -6.11 -12.92
C PRO A 159 7.17 -5.51 -11.60
N THR A 160 6.12 -4.70 -11.71
CA THR A 160 5.59 -3.91 -10.58
C THR A 160 4.09 -4.03 -10.43
N GLY A 161 3.63 -3.98 -9.19
CA GLY A 161 2.23 -3.75 -8.86
C GLY A 161 2.07 -2.59 -7.89
N CYS A 162 0.83 -2.17 -7.67
CA CYS A 162 0.53 -1.26 -6.57
C CYS A 162 -0.88 -1.48 -6.02
N ILE A 163 -1.08 -1.10 -4.76
CA ILE A 163 -2.41 -0.96 -4.14
C ILE A 163 -2.56 0.49 -3.70
N VAL A 164 -3.59 1.15 -4.22
CA VAL A 164 -3.88 2.56 -3.98
C VAL A 164 -5.38 2.79 -3.74
N ASN A 165 -5.74 3.92 -3.10
CA ASN A 165 -7.15 4.25 -2.81
C ASN A 165 -7.65 5.45 -3.63
N ASN A 166 -6.87 5.93 -4.59
CA ASN A 166 -7.27 6.97 -5.53
C ASN A 166 -7.19 6.47 -6.97
N PRO A 167 -8.23 6.66 -7.79
CA PRO A 167 -8.24 6.23 -9.18
C PRO A 167 -7.25 7.06 -10.00
N HIS A 168 -6.63 6.41 -10.98
CA HIS A 168 -5.72 7.04 -11.94
C HIS A 168 -4.59 7.85 -11.31
N SER A 169 -4.16 7.43 -10.12
CA SER A 169 -3.07 8.08 -9.40
C SER A 169 -1.72 7.90 -10.13
N PRO A 170 -0.73 8.79 -9.90
CA PRO A 170 0.60 8.67 -10.51
C PRO A 170 1.26 7.30 -10.28
N ILE A 171 1.08 6.70 -9.10
CA ILE A 171 1.59 5.36 -8.77
C ILE A 171 0.86 4.29 -9.58
N ALA A 172 -0.48 4.36 -9.69
CA ALA A 172 -1.27 3.42 -10.49
C ALA A 172 -0.90 3.47 -11.98
N GLN A 173 -0.65 4.67 -12.53
CA GLN A 173 -0.20 4.83 -13.92
C GLN A 173 1.22 4.31 -14.17
N GLN A 174 2.03 4.20 -13.14
CA GLN A 174 3.41 3.74 -13.25
C GLN A 174 3.53 2.22 -13.12
N ALA A 175 2.66 1.57 -12.33
CA ALA A 175 2.67 0.14 -12.10
C ALA A 175 2.15 -0.66 -13.30
N ASP A 176 2.69 -1.87 -13.51
CA ASP A 176 2.21 -2.81 -14.54
C ASP A 176 0.89 -3.47 -14.13
N TYR A 177 0.70 -3.71 -12.82
CA TYR A 177 -0.49 -4.34 -12.23
C TYR A 177 -1.08 -3.45 -11.14
N PRO A 178 -1.78 -2.37 -11.50
CA PRO A 178 -2.40 -1.49 -10.52
C PRO A 178 -3.69 -2.09 -9.93
N VAL A 179 -3.83 -2.00 -8.61
CA VAL A 179 -5.07 -2.30 -7.89
C VAL A 179 -5.56 -1.00 -7.23
N GLU A 180 -6.69 -0.52 -7.68
CA GLU A 180 -7.36 0.68 -7.18
C GLU A 180 -8.54 0.27 -6.30
N VAL A 181 -8.39 0.39 -4.96
CA VAL A 181 -9.46 0.08 -4.00
C VAL A 181 -10.09 1.39 -3.54
N ILE A 182 -11.22 1.75 -4.13
CA ILE A 182 -11.85 3.06 -3.91
C ILE A 182 -12.83 2.99 -2.75
N THR A 183 -12.38 3.40 -1.57
CA THR A 183 -13.15 3.34 -0.31
C THR A 183 -13.91 4.62 0.03
N GLY A 184 -13.72 5.70 -0.71
CA GLY A 184 -14.27 7.01 -0.39
C GLY A 184 -13.34 7.86 0.50
N PRO A 185 -13.84 9.02 0.98
CA PRO A 185 -13.10 9.87 1.92
C PRO A 185 -12.95 9.20 3.28
N GLU A 186 -11.98 9.64 4.07
CA GLU A 186 -11.76 9.13 5.41
C GLU A 186 -12.87 9.54 6.38
N PHE A 187 -13.15 8.69 7.38
CA PHE A 187 -14.12 8.99 8.43
C PHE A 187 -13.68 10.20 9.26
N VAL A 188 -12.42 10.25 9.62
CA VAL A 188 -11.78 11.40 10.25
C VAL A 188 -10.75 11.94 9.26
N ILE A 189 -10.92 13.20 8.85
CA ILE A 189 -9.94 13.90 8.02
C ILE A 189 -8.83 14.35 8.95
N ASP A 190 -7.96 13.47 9.25
CA ASP A 190 -6.73 13.80 9.93
C ASP A 190 -5.68 12.72 9.58
N GLU A 191 -4.44 12.93 9.94
CA GLU A 191 -3.28 12.13 9.57
C GLU A 191 -3.35 10.64 9.96
N LEU A 192 -4.47 10.15 10.47
CA LEU A 192 -4.62 8.79 11.00
C LEU A 192 -5.01 7.71 9.97
N GLY A 193 -5.51 8.07 8.80
CA GLY A 193 -5.77 7.15 7.67
C GLY A 193 -6.51 5.86 8.01
N ILE A 194 -7.51 5.89 8.89
CA ILE A 194 -8.13 4.68 9.47
C ILE A 194 -8.81 3.81 8.39
N HIS A 195 -9.49 4.41 7.42
CA HIS A 195 -10.18 3.65 6.37
C HIS A 195 -9.21 3.01 5.38
N HIS A 196 -8.11 3.69 5.07
CA HIS A 196 -7.08 3.15 4.19
C HIS A 196 -6.35 1.97 4.83
N LEU A 197 -6.20 2.00 6.16
CA LEU A 197 -5.64 0.89 6.93
C LEU A 197 -6.46 -0.39 6.71
N VAL A 198 -7.79 -0.30 6.83
CA VAL A 198 -8.68 -1.45 6.64
C VAL A 198 -8.63 -1.95 5.19
N ALA A 199 -8.61 -1.05 4.21
CA ALA A 199 -8.51 -1.40 2.80
C ALA A 199 -7.19 -2.11 2.46
N PHE A 200 -6.06 -1.61 2.95
CA PHE A 200 -4.76 -2.26 2.77
C PHE A 200 -4.69 -3.61 3.45
N HIS A 201 -5.14 -3.71 4.70
CA HIS A 201 -5.15 -4.98 5.41
C HIS A 201 -6.02 -6.02 4.70
N SER A 202 -7.22 -5.61 4.25
CA SER A 202 -8.10 -6.50 3.49
C SER A 202 -7.50 -6.91 2.14
N ALA A 203 -6.83 -6.01 1.43
CA ALA A 203 -6.18 -6.35 0.17
C ALA A 203 -4.96 -7.27 0.38
N LEU A 204 -4.16 -7.05 1.43
CA LEU A 204 -3.03 -7.93 1.79
C LEU A 204 -3.49 -9.35 2.11
N ALA A 205 -4.66 -9.53 2.69
CA ALA A 205 -5.19 -10.87 3.02
C ALA A 205 -5.42 -11.76 1.79
N TYR A 206 -5.37 -11.23 0.57
CA TYR A 206 -5.47 -11.97 -0.68
C TYR A 206 -4.10 -12.32 -1.29
N LEU A 207 -3.02 -11.68 -0.86
CA LEU A 207 -1.66 -11.90 -1.37
C LEU A 207 -0.96 -13.02 -0.63
#